data_96adda65e80358ff12307a0d1b82bcf6
#
_entry.id   96adda65e80358ff12307a0d1b82bcf6
#
_cell.length_a   1.000
_cell.length_b   1.000
_cell.length_c   1.000
_cell.angle_alpha   90.00
_cell.angle_beta   90.00
_cell.angle_gamma   90.00
#
_symmetry.space_group_name_H-M   'P 1'
#
loop_
_entity.id
_entity.type
_entity.pdbx_description
1 polymer ?
#
loop_
_entity_poly.entity_id
_entity_poly.type
_entity_poly.pdbx_seq_one_letter_code
_entity_poly.pdbx_strand_id
1 'polypeptide(L)'
;MAFWGAPLDCEDHAERAMLTAKDMVALIDDLNAELDAEGLPNLNVGVGINSGPCVVGNMGSQSRFDYSVLGDAVNTASRLEGQTRNYEEWILMGESTVQYKPEWTKYVDSIQVKGKSELLSVYTLTNVAD
;
A
#
# COMPACT_ATOMS: atom_id res chain seq x y z
N MET A 1 -2.34 8.55 -2.54
CA MET A 1 -1.15 7.83 -3.04
C MET A 1 0.11 8.42 -2.44
N ALA A 2 1.06 7.58 -2.07
CA ALA A 2 2.37 8.00 -1.59
C ALA A 2 3.44 7.10 -2.21
N PHE A 3 4.64 7.61 -2.38
CA PHE A 3 5.73 6.82 -2.94
C PHE A 3 7.09 7.27 -2.38
N TRP A 4 8.05 6.37 -2.43
CA TRP A 4 9.41 6.57 -1.96
C TRP A 4 10.39 6.23 -3.07
N GLY A 5 11.53 6.91 -3.08
CA GLY A 5 12.56 6.69 -4.09
C GLY A 5 12.61 7.77 -5.15
N ALA A 6 11.81 8.83 -5.02
CA ALA A 6 11.83 9.98 -5.92
C ALA A 6 11.41 11.23 -5.16
N PRO A 7 11.99 12.40 -5.45
CA PRO A 7 13.05 12.64 -6.42
C PRO A 7 14.42 12.12 -5.99
N LEU A 8 14.58 11.76 -4.72
CA LEU A 8 15.84 11.23 -4.19
C LEU A 8 15.74 9.71 -4.02
N ASP A 9 16.84 9.01 -4.25
CA ASP A 9 16.91 7.58 -4.02
C ASP A 9 16.67 7.26 -2.55
N CYS A 10 16.00 6.12 -2.29
CA CYS A 10 15.66 5.67 -0.95
C CYS A 10 15.84 4.15 -0.91
N GLU A 11 16.94 3.69 -0.35
CA GLU A 11 17.26 2.25 -0.32
C GLU A 11 16.26 1.46 0.51
N ASP A 12 15.78 2.05 1.61
CA ASP A 12 14.81 1.42 2.52
C ASP A 12 13.36 1.78 2.18
N HIS A 13 13.09 2.03 0.88
CA HIS A 13 11.76 2.45 0.43
C HIS A 13 10.64 1.49 0.85
N ALA A 14 10.85 0.19 0.70
CA ALA A 14 9.84 -0.81 1.03
C ALA A 14 9.56 -0.85 2.54
N GLU A 15 10.61 -0.82 3.37
CA GLU A 15 10.47 -0.78 4.81
C GLU A 15 9.71 0.46 5.27
N ARG A 16 10.03 1.62 4.70
CA ARG A 16 9.34 2.88 5.01
C ARG A 16 7.87 2.83 4.64
N ALA A 17 7.56 2.24 3.50
CA ALA A 17 6.17 2.06 3.07
C ALA A 17 5.39 1.17 4.05
N MET A 18 6.00 0.06 4.48
CA MET A 18 5.38 -0.85 5.45
C MET A 18 5.16 -0.17 6.80
N LEU A 19 6.14 0.57 7.31
CA LEU A 19 6.02 1.29 8.59
C LEU A 19 4.97 2.39 8.51
N THR A 20 4.90 3.10 7.39
CA THR A 20 3.88 4.11 7.17
C THR A 20 2.48 3.51 7.17
N ALA A 21 2.30 2.39 6.50
CA ALA A 21 1.00 1.68 6.49
C ALA A 21 0.61 1.23 7.90
N LYS A 22 1.55 0.70 8.66
CA LYS A 22 1.32 0.31 10.06
C LYS A 22 0.84 1.50 10.88
N ASP A 23 1.52 2.64 10.75
CA ASP A 23 1.17 3.85 11.50
C ASP A 23 -0.20 4.39 11.08
N MET A 24 -0.52 4.35 9.79
CA MET A 24 -1.82 4.78 9.29
C MET A 24 -2.96 3.95 9.87
N VAL A 25 -2.80 2.63 9.89
CA VAL A 25 -3.81 1.73 10.45
C VAL A 25 -3.99 1.98 11.95
N ALA A 26 -2.90 2.16 12.70
CA ALA A 26 -2.95 2.45 14.13
C ALA A 26 -3.68 3.78 14.40
N LEU A 27 -3.43 4.81 13.59
CA LEU A 27 -4.10 6.10 13.73
C LEU A 27 -5.59 6.01 13.41
N ILE A 28 -5.98 5.18 12.44
CA ILE A 28 -7.40 4.97 12.12
C ILE A 28 -8.09 4.23 13.28
N ASP A 29 -7.42 3.26 13.90
CA ASP A 29 -7.97 2.57 15.07
C ASP A 29 -8.23 3.56 16.22
N ASP A 30 -7.28 4.45 16.49
CA ASP A 30 -7.43 5.49 17.52
C ASP A 30 -8.58 6.43 17.17
N LEU A 31 -8.67 6.85 15.92
CA LEU A 31 -9.76 7.71 15.44
C LEU A 31 -11.12 7.02 15.60
N ASN A 32 -11.20 5.74 15.28
CA ASN A 32 -12.43 4.97 15.40
C ASN A 32 -12.89 4.87 16.86
N ALA A 33 -11.96 4.77 17.81
CA ALA A 33 -12.31 4.79 19.22
C ALA A 33 -12.95 6.12 19.62
N GLU A 34 -12.43 7.25 19.11
CA GLU A 34 -13.00 8.57 19.33
C GLU A 34 -14.38 8.70 18.66
N LEU A 35 -14.53 8.19 17.44
CA LEU A 35 -15.81 8.22 16.73
C LEU A 35 -16.88 7.40 17.45
N ASP A 36 -16.52 6.23 17.97
CA ASP A 36 -17.41 5.39 18.76
C ASP A 36 -17.91 6.13 20.00
N ALA A 37 -17.01 6.84 20.69
CA ALA A 37 -17.36 7.61 21.88
C ALA A 37 -18.37 8.73 21.57
N GLU A 38 -18.35 9.25 20.34
CA GLU A 38 -19.28 10.27 19.88
C GLU A 38 -20.52 9.72 19.18
N GLY A 39 -20.63 8.41 19.08
CA GLY A 39 -21.76 7.75 18.39
C GLY A 39 -21.71 7.87 16.88
N LEU A 40 -20.53 8.11 16.31
CA LEU A 40 -20.35 8.26 14.87
C LEU A 40 -19.87 6.95 14.24
N PRO A 41 -20.15 6.73 12.94
CA PRO A 41 -19.70 5.53 12.24
C PRO A 41 -18.18 5.43 12.17
N ASN A 42 -17.66 4.20 12.20
CA ASN A 42 -16.24 3.93 12.03
C ASN A 42 -15.80 4.10 10.59
N LEU A 43 -14.53 4.41 10.41
CA LEU A 43 -13.89 4.47 9.11
C LEU A 43 -13.11 3.18 8.86
N ASN A 44 -13.16 2.71 7.63
CA ASN A 44 -12.34 1.60 7.17
C ASN A 44 -11.36 2.12 6.12
N VAL A 45 -10.13 1.67 6.20
CA VAL A 45 -9.10 2.05 5.23
C VAL A 45 -8.45 0.80 4.67
N GLY A 46 -8.17 0.82 3.36
CA GLY A 46 -7.39 -0.21 2.72
C GLY A 46 -6.10 0.38 2.20
N VAL A 47 -4.99 -0.30 2.42
CA VAL A 47 -3.66 0.11 1.95
C VAL A 47 -3.09 -0.98 1.06
N GLY A 48 -2.76 -0.62 -0.18
CA GLY A 48 -2.05 -1.51 -1.10
C GLY A 48 -0.62 -1.00 -1.29
N ILE A 49 0.35 -1.88 -1.15
CA ILE A 49 1.77 -1.54 -1.29
C ILE A 49 2.38 -2.42 -2.38
N ASN A 50 3.08 -1.81 -3.32
CA ASN A 50 3.84 -2.53 -4.31
C ASN A 50 5.12 -1.79 -4.65
N SER A 51 6.09 -2.50 -5.17
CA SER A 51 7.42 -1.95 -5.51
C SER A 51 7.77 -2.33 -6.94
N GLY A 52 8.48 -1.44 -7.61
CA GLY A 52 8.92 -1.71 -8.98
C GLY A 52 9.31 -0.42 -9.71
N PRO A 53 9.81 -0.55 -10.94
CA PRO A 53 10.14 0.60 -11.76
C PRO A 53 8.90 1.45 -12.05
N CYS A 54 9.04 2.76 -11.90
CA CYS A 54 7.96 3.72 -12.13
C CYS A 54 8.50 4.94 -12.85
N VAL A 55 7.62 5.63 -13.55
CA VAL A 55 7.92 6.94 -14.14
C VAL A 55 7.38 8.00 -13.20
N VAL A 56 8.23 8.91 -12.76
CA VAL A 56 7.88 9.96 -11.80
C VAL A 56 8.13 11.32 -12.43
N GLY A 57 7.20 12.23 -12.25
CA GLY A 57 7.33 13.58 -12.76
C GLY A 57 6.07 14.40 -12.58
N ASN A 58 6.14 15.64 -13.06
CA ASN A 58 4.99 16.52 -13.08
C ASN A 58 4.05 16.12 -14.22
N MET A 59 2.81 15.84 -13.89
CA MET A 59 1.80 15.39 -14.84
C MET A 59 0.55 16.24 -14.71
N GLY A 60 -0.07 16.54 -15.83
CA GLY A 60 -1.29 17.33 -15.86
C GLY A 60 -1.38 18.27 -17.04
N SER A 61 -2.35 19.19 -16.97
CA SER A 61 -2.57 20.21 -17.99
C SER A 61 -1.76 21.47 -17.68
N GLN A 62 -1.78 22.44 -18.61
CA GLN A 62 -1.10 23.73 -18.41
C GLN A 62 -1.57 24.49 -17.18
N SER A 63 -2.78 24.25 -16.73
CA SER A 63 -3.37 24.93 -15.58
C SER A 63 -3.20 24.17 -14.25
N ARG A 64 -2.78 22.91 -14.30
CA ARG A 64 -2.65 22.10 -13.09
C ARG A 64 -1.61 21.00 -13.28
N PHE A 65 -0.57 21.03 -12.45
CA PHE A 65 0.48 20.02 -12.44
C PHE A 65 0.53 19.34 -11.07
N ASP A 66 0.55 18.01 -11.09
CA ASP A 66 0.77 17.23 -9.89
C ASP A 66 2.04 16.40 -10.06
N TYR A 67 2.91 16.41 -9.06
CA TYR A 67 4.06 15.51 -9.03
C TYR A 67 3.53 14.10 -8.74
N SER A 68 3.58 13.24 -9.72
CA SER A 68 2.89 11.96 -9.68
C SER A 68 3.76 10.83 -10.21
N VAL A 69 3.27 9.61 -10.06
CA VAL A 69 3.96 8.39 -10.47
C VAL A 69 3.04 7.52 -11.32
N LEU A 70 3.62 6.94 -12.39
CA LEU A 70 2.92 6.03 -13.28
C LEU A 70 3.74 4.75 -13.47
N GLY A 71 3.07 3.64 -13.68
CA GLY A 71 3.70 2.37 -13.98
C GLY A 71 2.83 1.18 -13.58
N ASP A 72 3.23 0.00 -14.05
CA ASP A 72 2.54 -1.25 -13.73
C ASP A 72 2.56 -1.52 -12.22
N ALA A 73 3.67 -1.22 -11.56
CA ALA A 73 3.80 -1.38 -10.11
C ALA A 73 2.77 -0.52 -9.35
N VAL A 74 2.48 0.68 -9.84
CA VAL A 74 1.48 1.58 -9.27
C VAL A 74 0.08 1.01 -9.45
N ASN A 75 -0.22 0.53 -10.65
CA ASN A 75 -1.53 -0.07 -10.95
C ASN A 75 -1.77 -1.31 -10.08
N THR A 76 -0.75 -2.11 -9.87
CA THR A 76 -0.83 -3.28 -8.99
C THR A 76 -1.10 -2.87 -7.55
N ALA A 77 -0.43 -1.82 -7.04
CA ALA A 77 -0.68 -1.30 -5.69
C ALA A 77 -2.14 -0.87 -5.54
N SER A 78 -2.69 -0.20 -6.54
CA SER A 78 -4.10 0.22 -6.54
C SER A 78 -5.05 -0.98 -6.48
N ARG A 79 -4.75 -2.05 -7.20
CA ARG A 79 -5.56 -3.27 -7.17
C ARG A 79 -5.47 -3.97 -5.83
N LEU A 80 -4.29 -3.99 -5.21
CA LEU A 80 -4.11 -4.56 -3.87
C LEU A 80 -4.95 -3.79 -2.84
N GLU A 81 -4.97 -2.46 -2.94
CA GLU A 81 -5.83 -1.64 -2.08
C GLU A 81 -7.29 -2.06 -2.21
N GLY A 82 -7.79 -2.18 -3.44
CA GLY A 82 -9.16 -2.60 -3.69
C GLY A 82 -9.49 -4.00 -3.18
N GLN A 83 -8.50 -4.90 -3.15
CA GLN A 83 -8.69 -6.27 -2.70
C GLN A 83 -8.74 -6.41 -1.17
N THR A 84 -8.32 -5.39 -0.41
CA THR A 84 -8.32 -5.46 1.05
C THR A 84 -9.69 -5.83 1.62
N ARG A 85 -10.76 -5.40 0.97
CA ARG A 85 -12.14 -5.67 1.38
C ARG A 85 -12.49 -7.15 1.34
N ASN A 86 -11.85 -7.91 0.45
CA ASN A 86 -12.14 -9.33 0.23
C ASN A 86 -11.46 -10.24 1.23
N TYR A 87 -10.47 -9.75 1.97
CA TYR A 87 -9.63 -10.56 2.86
C TYR A 87 -9.68 -10.14 4.32
N GLU A 88 -10.50 -9.16 4.65
CA GLU A 88 -10.58 -8.59 6.01
C GLU A 88 -9.22 -8.08 6.52
N GLU A 89 -8.32 -7.76 5.60
CA GLU A 89 -7.00 -7.21 5.90
C GLU A 89 -6.96 -5.75 5.49
N TRP A 90 -6.36 -4.91 6.34
CA TRP A 90 -6.26 -3.49 6.03
C TRP A 90 -5.05 -3.16 5.15
N ILE A 91 -4.05 -4.05 5.12
CA ILE A 91 -2.83 -3.86 4.34
C ILE A 91 -2.57 -5.10 3.49
N LEU A 92 -2.44 -4.91 2.18
CA LEU A 92 -2.02 -5.96 1.27
C LEU A 92 -0.80 -5.51 0.47
N MET A 93 0.14 -6.41 0.29
CA MET A 93 1.41 -6.12 -0.40
C MET A 93 1.71 -7.17 -1.45
N GLY A 94 2.38 -6.75 -2.52
CA GLY A 94 2.91 -7.65 -3.51
C GLY A 94 4.26 -8.23 -3.11
N GLU A 95 4.63 -9.33 -3.73
CA GLU A 95 5.87 -10.05 -3.49
C GLU A 95 7.12 -9.17 -3.66
N SER A 96 7.06 -8.22 -4.61
CA SER A 96 8.17 -7.30 -4.88
C SER A 96 8.49 -6.38 -3.68
N THR A 97 7.51 -6.11 -2.83
CA THR A 97 7.73 -5.37 -1.58
C THR A 97 8.18 -6.29 -0.45
N VAL A 98 7.57 -7.46 -0.37
CA VAL A 98 7.81 -8.44 0.70
C VAL A 98 9.27 -8.91 0.73
N GLN A 99 9.92 -9.02 -0.42
CA GLN A 99 11.31 -9.49 -0.51
C GLN A 99 12.29 -8.68 0.34
N TYR A 100 11.96 -7.42 0.65
CA TYR A 100 12.83 -6.55 1.45
C TYR A 100 12.76 -6.83 2.95
N LYS A 101 11.61 -7.31 3.44
CA LYS A 101 11.41 -7.63 4.85
C LYS A 101 10.38 -8.76 5.00
N PRO A 102 10.71 -9.96 4.51
CA PRO A 102 9.76 -11.09 4.58
C PRO A 102 9.36 -11.45 6.00
N GLU A 103 10.22 -11.21 6.98
CA GLU A 103 9.95 -11.51 8.39
C GLU A 103 8.85 -10.64 9.00
N TRP A 104 8.50 -9.53 8.34
CA TRP A 104 7.40 -8.66 8.78
C TRP A 104 6.06 -9.03 8.15
N THR A 105 6.02 -10.06 7.33
CA THR A 105 4.88 -10.34 6.46
C THR A 105 4.36 -11.76 6.64
N LYS A 106 3.11 -11.94 6.21
CA LYS A 106 2.44 -13.23 6.18
C LYS A 106 1.71 -13.39 4.85
N TYR A 107 1.84 -14.55 4.22
CA TYR A 107 1.12 -14.88 2.98
C TYR A 107 -0.39 -14.90 3.23
N VAL A 108 -1.15 -14.30 2.34
CA VAL A 108 -2.61 -14.26 2.42
C VAL A 108 -3.25 -15.11 1.31
N ASP A 109 -2.92 -14.83 0.06
CA ASP A 109 -3.53 -15.52 -1.08
C ASP A 109 -2.75 -15.24 -2.35
N SER A 110 -3.12 -15.92 -3.42
CA SER A 110 -2.64 -15.62 -4.78
C SER A 110 -3.86 -15.20 -5.60
N ILE A 111 -3.77 -14.04 -6.25
CA ILE A 111 -4.86 -13.49 -7.03
C ILE A 111 -4.46 -13.33 -8.48
N GLN A 112 -5.43 -13.44 -9.37
CA GLN A 112 -5.22 -13.16 -10.77
C GLN A 112 -5.41 -11.67 -11.03
N VAL A 113 -4.40 -11.04 -11.62
CA VAL A 113 -4.45 -9.63 -11.97
C VAL A 113 -4.93 -9.51 -13.41
N LYS A 114 -5.91 -8.64 -13.64
CA LYS A 114 -6.49 -8.42 -14.97
C LYS A 114 -5.40 -8.02 -15.97
N GLY A 115 -5.36 -8.75 -17.09
CA GLY A 115 -4.38 -8.50 -18.14
C GLY A 115 -3.04 -9.20 -17.94
N LYS A 116 -2.88 -9.97 -16.86
CA LYS A 116 -1.69 -10.78 -16.61
C LYS A 116 -2.04 -12.25 -16.54
N SER A 117 -1.18 -13.10 -17.11
CA SER A 117 -1.38 -14.55 -17.11
C SER A 117 -0.94 -15.20 -15.81
N GLU A 118 -0.12 -14.53 -15.02
CA GLU A 118 0.44 -15.06 -13.78
C GLU A 118 -0.36 -14.62 -12.56
N LEU A 119 -0.34 -15.48 -11.54
CA LEU A 119 -0.93 -15.16 -10.25
C LEU A 119 0.00 -14.23 -9.46
N LEU A 120 -0.58 -13.26 -8.78
CA LEU A 120 0.14 -12.38 -7.87
C LEU A 120 0.01 -12.91 -6.45
N SER A 121 1.12 -13.21 -5.80
CA SER A 121 1.14 -13.59 -4.38
C SER A 121 0.94 -12.34 -3.53
N VAL A 122 0.03 -12.42 -2.59
CA VAL A 122 -0.41 -11.29 -1.77
C VAL A 122 -0.12 -11.57 -0.30
N TYR A 123 0.42 -10.57 0.39
CA TYR A 123 0.88 -10.67 1.77
C TYR A 123 0.31 -9.52 2.59
N THR A 124 0.25 -9.72 3.90
CA THR A 124 -0.08 -8.65 4.86
C THR A 124 1.04 -8.46 5.87
N LEU A 125 1.02 -7.33 6.58
CA LEU A 125 1.96 -7.10 7.68
C LEU A 125 1.57 -7.92 8.91
N THR A 126 2.55 -8.42 9.64
CA THR A 126 2.34 -9.16 10.87
C THR A 126 3.32 -8.70 11.96
N ASN A 127 4.51 -9.20 12.07
CA ASN A 127 5.41 -8.93 13.19
C ASN A 127 6.40 -7.79 12.88
N VAL A 128 5.90 -6.57 12.73
CA VAL A 128 6.77 -5.43 12.47
C VAL A 128 7.48 -5.03 13.75
N ALA A 129 8.81 -5.12 13.75
CA ALA A 129 9.63 -4.63 14.85
C ALA A 129 9.62 -3.10 14.85
N ASP A 130 9.46 -2.52 16.03
CA ASP A 130 9.50 -1.06 16.19
C ASP A 130 10.95 -0.55 16.12
#